data_716640db2ad66b89798a726804805118
#
_entry.id   716640db2ad66b89798a726804805118
#
_cell.length_a   1.000
_cell.length_b   1.000
_cell.length_c   1.000
_cell.angle_alpha   90.00
_cell.angle_beta   90.00
_cell.angle_gamma   90.00
#
_symmetry.space_group_name_H-M   'P 1'
#
loop_
_entity.id
_entity.type
_entity.pdbx_description
1 polymer ?
#
loop_
_entity_poly.entity_id
_entity_poly.type
_entity_poly.pdbx_seq_one_letter_code
_entity_poly.pdbx_strand_id
1 'polypeptide(L)'
;GPIDQARALKIASNFFGQGTTTRQLSMAYKAPYKASRTGKAEENLYYIFNRGNDQGYVVVAADDRVSPVIAFSDKGSLSESDIQANPSIKWLYDEYRNQIKWAIENTPDTPSPEFMQASSVRASNYQIEISPLLEYATDRRTRLATPISWGQSWPFNQYSPNYRYNGQTYETVSGCVATAICTVLRWHKWPRKAHGSVSYYWKRNYMSLNFDGQGSENAAYDWSQMPAGVDSYGRDRATGRGLTALQADNIGRLLRDIGYAVQMDYNPAFAGGSGAYVYNAPAVLTR
;
A
#
# COMPACT_ATOMS: atom_id res chain seq x y z
N GLY A 1 -4.09 -8.26 25.49
CA GLY A 1 -4.71 -9.57 25.58
C GLY A 1 -5.89 -9.79 24.64
N PRO A 2 -6.42 -11.00 24.59
CA PRO A 2 -7.53 -11.34 23.71
C PRO A 2 -8.80 -10.57 24.09
N ILE A 3 -9.58 -10.18 23.09
CA ILE A 3 -10.89 -9.57 23.26
C ILE A 3 -11.98 -10.47 22.70
N ASP A 4 -13.10 -10.49 23.41
CA ASP A 4 -14.26 -11.27 23.00
C ASP A 4 -15.10 -10.54 21.92
N GLN A 5 -16.03 -11.28 21.37
CA GLN A 5 -16.95 -10.79 20.34
C GLN A 5 -17.78 -9.60 20.83
N ALA A 6 -18.21 -9.59 22.10
CA ALA A 6 -19.06 -8.52 22.63
C ALA A 6 -18.31 -7.18 22.69
N ARG A 7 -17.04 -7.22 23.14
CA ARG A 7 -16.16 -6.05 23.15
C ARG A 7 -15.84 -5.58 21.72
N ALA A 8 -15.55 -6.51 20.82
CA ALA A 8 -15.30 -6.20 19.41
C ALA A 8 -16.53 -5.57 18.73
N LEU A 9 -17.73 -6.08 19.00
CA LEU A 9 -18.99 -5.51 18.49
C LEU A 9 -19.23 -4.09 19.00
N LYS A 10 -18.88 -3.81 20.26
CA LYS A 10 -18.96 -2.45 20.80
C LYS A 10 -17.99 -1.49 20.09
N ILE A 11 -16.77 -1.93 19.83
CA ILE A 11 -15.79 -1.16 19.06
C ILE A 11 -16.32 -0.90 17.64
N ALA A 12 -16.85 -1.90 16.97
CA ALA A 12 -17.46 -1.77 15.65
C ALA A 12 -18.63 -0.76 15.64
N SER A 13 -19.50 -0.80 16.64
CA SER A 13 -20.59 0.16 16.77
C SER A 13 -20.09 1.58 17.01
N ASN A 14 -19.11 1.75 17.87
CA ASN A 14 -18.48 3.04 18.13
C ASN A 14 -17.81 3.60 16.88
N PHE A 15 -17.15 2.75 16.09
CA PHE A 15 -16.48 3.12 14.85
C PHE A 15 -17.44 3.78 13.84
N PHE A 16 -18.61 3.21 13.62
CA PHE A 16 -19.60 3.78 12.71
C PHE A 16 -20.31 5.03 13.29
N GLY A 17 -20.16 5.32 14.59
CA GLY A 17 -20.61 6.54 15.22
C GLY A 17 -22.09 6.61 15.54
N GLN A 18 -22.57 7.84 15.80
CA GLN A 18 -23.96 8.10 16.17
C GLN A 18 -24.95 7.61 15.10
N GLY A 19 -25.96 6.90 15.53
CA GLY A 19 -26.99 6.31 14.66
C GLY A 19 -26.73 4.87 14.27
N THR A 20 -25.55 4.31 14.53
CA THR A 20 -25.30 2.88 14.37
C THR A 20 -25.39 2.16 15.71
N THR A 21 -26.36 1.29 15.84
CA THR A 21 -26.53 0.43 17.03
C THR A 21 -25.90 -0.93 16.76
N THR A 22 -25.56 -1.68 17.82
CA THR A 22 -25.08 -3.05 17.71
C THR A 22 -26.06 -3.98 16.98
N ARG A 23 -27.37 -3.65 16.98
CA ARG A 23 -28.42 -4.40 16.27
C ARG A 23 -28.33 -4.28 14.75
N GLN A 24 -27.68 -3.24 14.24
CA GLN A 24 -27.46 -3.01 12.80
C GLN A 24 -26.21 -3.71 12.29
N LEU A 25 -25.40 -4.26 13.19
CA LEU A 25 -24.18 -4.96 12.88
C LEU A 25 -24.40 -6.46 12.98
N SER A 26 -24.04 -7.18 11.92
CA SER A 26 -24.03 -8.64 11.90
C SER A 26 -22.59 -9.14 11.79
N MET A 27 -22.26 -10.15 12.61
CA MET A 27 -20.95 -10.77 12.50
C MET A 27 -20.90 -11.70 11.28
N ALA A 28 -20.01 -11.37 10.35
CA ALA A 28 -19.83 -12.13 9.11
C ALA A 28 -18.71 -13.19 9.24
N TYR A 29 -17.69 -12.94 10.06
CA TYR A 29 -16.57 -13.86 10.19
C TYR A 29 -15.81 -13.69 11.51
N LYS A 30 -15.28 -14.80 12.02
CA LYS A 30 -14.29 -14.88 13.10
C LYS A 30 -13.05 -15.57 12.53
N ALA A 31 -11.92 -14.90 12.51
CA ALA A 31 -10.68 -15.48 12.05
C ALA A 31 -10.04 -16.33 13.16
N PRO A 32 -10.06 -17.67 13.09
CA PRO A 32 -9.59 -18.50 14.19
C PRO A 32 -8.07 -18.42 14.33
N TYR A 33 -7.62 -18.46 15.57
CA TYR A 33 -6.22 -18.63 15.95
C TYR A 33 -6.08 -19.80 16.91
N LYS A 34 -5.23 -20.77 16.57
CA LYS A 34 -4.86 -21.86 17.47
C LYS A 34 -3.49 -21.55 18.05
N ALA A 35 -3.43 -21.17 19.31
CA ALA A 35 -2.18 -21.04 20.02
C ALA A 35 -1.49 -22.39 20.13
N SER A 36 -0.28 -22.52 19.61
CA SER A 36 0.44 -23.81 19.48
C SER A 36 0.91 -24.39 20.82
N ARG A 37 0.71 -23.73 21.96
CA ARG A 37 1.38 -24.05 23.22
C ARG A 37 0.51 -24.30 24.44
N THR A 38 -0.77 -24.00 24.48
CA THR A 38 -1.48 -23.97 25.78
C THR A 38 -2.78 -24.75 25.87
N GLY A 39 -3.27 -25.39 24.82
CA GLY A 39 -4.55 -26.10 24.90
C GLY A 39 -5.76 -25.23 25.29
N LYS A 40 -5.61 -23.90 25.25
CA LYS A 40 -6.70 -22.93 25.50
C LYS A 40 -7.70 -22.96 24.35
N ALA A 41 -8.93 -22.57 24.68
CA ALA A 41 -10.03 -22.40 23.72
C ALA A 41 -9.59 -21.64 22.46
N GLU A 42 -10.26 -21.91 21.35
CA GLU A 42 -10.02 -21.18 20.08
C GLU A 42 -10.08 -19.68 20.30
N GLU A 43 -8.95 -19.02 20.19
CA GLU A 43 -8.87 -17.56 20.19
C GLU A 43 -9.02 -17.09 18.76
N ASN A 44 -9.52 -15.88 18.56
CA ASN A 44 -9.65 -15.28 17.25
C ASN A 44 -8.54 -14.26 17.03
N LEU A 45 -8.23 -13.97 15.78
CA LEU A 45 -7.29 -12.91 15.40
C LEU A 45 -8.04 -11.61 15.09
N TYR A 46 -9.19 -11.71 14.44
CA TYR A 46 -10.07 -10.59 14.16
C TYR A 46 -11.52 -11.03 13.95
N TYR A 47 -12.43 -10.06 13.97
CA TYR A 47 -13.84 -10.19 13.68
C TYR A 47 -14.22 -9.28 12.52
N ILE A 48 -15.12 -9.74 11.64
CA ILE A 48 -15.72 -8.92 10.59
C ILE A 48 -17.17 -8.67 10.95
N PHE A 49 -17.58 -7.40 10.98
CA PHE A 49 -18.95 -6.99 11.18
C PHE A 49 -19.45 -6.22 9.96
N ASN A 50 -20.55 -6.67 9.37
CA ASN A 50 -21.26 -5.97 8.30
C ASN A 50 -22.36 -5.09 8.89
N ARG A 51 -22.57 -3.91 8.29
CA ARG A 51 -23.64 -2.99 8.68
C ARG A 51 -24.78 -3.06 7.68
N GLY A 52 -26.01 -3.33 8.18
CA GLY A 52 -27.23 -3.36 7.38
C GLY A 52 -27.10 -4.20 6.11
N ASN A 53 -27.82 -3.81 5.05
CA ASN A 53 -27.67 -4.38 3.70
C ASN A 53 -26.65 -3.57 2.93
N ASP A 54 -25.43 -4.11 2.77
CA ASP A 54 -24.35 -3.51 1.98
C ASP A 54 -24.02 -2.05 2.34
N GLN A 55 -24.20 -1.68 3.60
CA GLN A 55 -23.96 -0.32 4.10
C GLN A 55 -22.57 -0.16 4.73
N GLY A 56 -21.67 -1.05 4.44
CA GLY A 56 -20.31 -1.03 4.92
C GLY A 56 -19.97 -2.18 5.86
N TYR A 57 -18.70 -2.27 6.19
CA TYR A 57 -18.17 -3.26 7.12
C TYR A 57 -16.99 -2.70 7.91
N VAL A 58 -16.68 -3.35 9.01
CA VAL A 58 -15.48 -3.07 9.81
C VAL A 58 -14.84 -4.37 10.26
N VAL A 59 -13.53 -4.41 10.25
CA VAL A 59 -12.69 -5.50 10.74
C VAL A 59 -12.03 -5.06 12.04
N VAL A 60 -12.36 -5.75 13.12
CA VAL A 60 -11.88 -5.43 14.47
C VAL A 60 -10.90 -6.50 14.93
N ALA A 61 -9.73 -6.09 15.38
CA ALA A 61 -8.75 -6.99 15.96
C ALA A 61 -9.29 -7.70 17.21
N ALA A 62 -8.97 -8.96 17.36
CA ALA A 62 -9.36 -9.75 18.52
C ALA A 62 -8.28 -9.80 19.61
N ASP A 63 -7.29 -8.91 19.54
CA ASP A 63 -6.26 -8.73 20.55
C ASP A 63 -5.96 -7.23 20.73
N ASP A 64 -5.85 -6.78 21.97
CA ASP A 64 -5.70 -5.36 22.29
C ASP A 64 -4.27 -4.84 22.16
N ARG A 65 -3.30 -5.67 21.85
CA ARG A 65 -1.91 -5.28 21.56
C ARG A 65 -1.72 -4.59 20.23
N VAL A 66 -2.70 -4.69 19.33
CA VAL A 66 -2.68 -4.06 18.00
C VAL A 66 -3.75 -3.00 17.87
N SER A 67 -3.78 -2.25 16.76
CA SER A 67 -4.84 -1.28 16.49
C SER A 67 -6.21 -1.96 16.46
N PRO A 68 -7.24 -1.35 17.08
CA PRO A 68 -8.57 -1.98 17.20
C PRO A 68 -9.28 -2.16 15.88
N VAL A 69 -9.15 -1.22 14.95
CA VAL A 69 -9.74 -1.32 13.61
C VAL A 69 -8.65 -1.56 12.59
N ILE A 70 -8.74 -2.69 11.88
CA ILE A 70 -7.74 -3.13 10.91
C ILE A 70 -8.11 -2.67 9.51
N ALA A 71 -9.41 -2.78 9.17
CA ALA A 71 -9.93 -2.41 7.86
C ALA A 71 -11.40 -2.02 7.96
N PHE A 72 -11.86 -1.22 7.02
CA PHE A 72 -13.28 -0.86 6.93
C PHE A 72 -13.68 -0.42 5.52
N SER A 73 -14.97 -0.38 5.29
CA SER A 73 -15.58 0.29 4.14
C SER A 73 -16.89 0.93 4.58
N ASP A 74 -17.25 2.04 3.97
CA ASP A 74 -18.55 2.70 4.16
C ASP A 74 -19.64 2.17 3.22
N LYS A 75 -19.27 1.22 2.35
CA LYS A 75 -20.18 0.59 1.37
C LYS A 75 -19.88 -0.91 1.26
N GLY A 76 -20.87 -1.65 0.75
CA GLY A 76 -20.75 -3.08 0.54
C GLY A 76 -20.75 -3.87 1.83
N SER A 77 -20.40 -5.12 1.72
CA SER A 77 -20.25 -6.11 2.79
C SER A 77 -19.02 -6.95 2.55
N LEU A 78 -18.56 -7.67 3.56
CA LEU A 78 -17.41 -8.56 3.46
C LEU A 78 -17.71 -9.88 4.16
N SER A 79 -17.42 -10.99 3.47
CA SER A 79 -17.51 -12.34 4.01
C SER A 79 -16.20 -13.09 3.86
N GLU A 80 -16.06 -14.23 4.54
CA GLU A 80 -14.91 -15.12 4.33
C GLU A 80 -14.82 -15.59 2.87
N SER A 81 -15.93 -15.89 2.22
CA SER A 81 -15.96 -16.30 0.82
C SER A 81 -15.46 -15.22 -0.12
N ASP A 82 -15.74 -13.94 0.15
CA ASP A 82 -15.23 -12.81 -0.62
C ASP A 82 -13.70 -12.72 -0.51
N ILE A 83 -13.19 -12.90 0.71
CA ILE A 83 -11.73 -12.90 0.96
C ILE A 83 -11.07 -14.05 0.19
N GLN A 84 -11.63 -15.26 0.26
CA GLN A 84 -11.05 -16.44 -0.39
C GLN A 84 -11.14 -16.38 -1.93
N ALA A 85 -12.17 -15.74 -2.47
CA ALA A 85 -12.39 -15.63 -3.90
C ALA A 85 -11.40 -14.67 -4.60
N ASN A 86 -10.77 -13.74 -3.88
CA ASN A 86 -9.86 -12.75 -4.45
C ASN A 86 -8.44 -12.96 -3.90
N PRO A 87 -7.47 -13.41 -4.72
CA PRO A 87 -6.11 -13.70 -4.27
C PRO A 87 -5.41 -12.51 -3.60
N SER A 88 -5.64 -11.28 -4.07
CA SER A 88 -5.02 -10.08 -3.51
C SER A 88 -5.63 -9.72 -2.14
N ILE A 89 -6.94 -9.83 -2.00
CA ILE A 89 -7.63 -9.62 -0.72
C ILE A 89 -7.24 -10.73 0.25
N LYS A 90 -7.21 -11.98 -0.19
CA LYS A 90 -6.76 -13.12 0.63
C LYS A 90 -5.36 -12.88 1.17
N TRP A 91 -4.43 -12.49 0.31
CA TRP A 91 -3.06 -12.17 0.72
C TRP A 91 -3.03 -11.07 1.80
N LEU A 92 -3.78 -9.98 1.61
CA LEU A 92 -3.85 -8.88 2.57
C LEU A 92 -4.37 -9.34 3.95
N TYR A 93 -5.43 -10.15 3.96
CA TYR A 93 -6.01 -10.66 5.20
C TYR A 93 -5.14 -11.73 5.86
N ASP A 94 -4.40 -12.51 5.09
CA ASP A 94 -3.37 -13.42 5.61
C ASP A 94 -2.23 -12.62 6.28
N GLU A 95 -1.83 -11.47 5.72
CA GLU A 95 -0.85 -10.56 6.35
C GLU A 95 -1.38 -9.95 7.65
N TYR A 96 -2.64 -9.52 7.71
CA TYR A 96 -3.24 -9.09 8.97
C TYR A 96 -3.21 -10.19 10.03
N ARG A 97 -3.51 -11.43 9.65
CA ARG A 97 -3.40 -12.59 10.56
C ARG A 97 -1.99 -12.76 11.08
N ASN A 98 -0.99 -12.70 10.19
CA ASN A 98 0.42 -12.86 10.53
C ASN A 98 0.88 -11.76 11.49
N GLN A 99 0.52 -10.52 11.24
CA GLN A 99 0.89 -9.38 12.09
C GLN A 99 0.27 -9.47 13.49
N ILE A 100 -1.01 -9.80 13.61
CA ILE A 100 -1.68 -9.97 14.90
C ILE A 100 -1.06 -11.14 15.66
N LYS A 101 -0.85 -12.26 14.97
CA LYS A 101 -0.19 -13.45 15.56
C LYS A 101 1.19 -13.10 16.07
N TRP A 102 1.99 -12.39 15.29
CA TRP A 102 3.33 -11.96 15.69
C TRP A 102 3.27 -11.08 16.94
N ALA A 103 2.33 -10.12 17.00
CA ALA A 103 2.14 -9.27 18.16
C ALA A 103 1.78 -10.09 19.41
N ILE A 104 0.89 -11.08 19.27
CA ILE A 104 0.50 -11.98 20.36
C ILE A 104 1.71 -12.76 20.90
N GLU A 105 2.57 -13.23 20.02
CA GLU A 105 3.70 -14.11 20.35
C GLU A 105 4.94 -13.34 20.82
N ASN A 106 5.12 -12.07 20.41
CA ASN A 106 6.40 -11.36 20.56
C ASN A 106 6.32 -10.03 21.34
N THR A 107 5.12 -9.57 21.70
CA THR A 107 4.99 -8.31 22.46
C THR A 107 4.40 -8.57 23.86
N PRO A 108 4.70 -7.70 24.85
CA PRO A 108 4.07 -7.77 26.15
C PRO A 108 2.55 -7.71 26.06
N ASP A 109 1.87 -8.39 26.98
CA ASP A 109 0.40 -8.37 27.06
C ASP A 109 -0.11 -7.03 27.64
N THR A 110 0.09 -5.98 26.86
CA THR A 110 -0.27 -4.60 27.23
C THR A 110 -1.11 -4.02 26.09
N PRO A 111 -2.29 -3.46 26.38
CA PRO A 111 -3.12 -2.83 25.35
C PRO A 111 -2.38 -1.70 24.62
N SER A 112 -2.58 -1.60 23.31
CA SER A 112 -2.08 -0.47 22.53
C SER A 112 -2.78 0.83 22.95
N PRO A 113 -2.11 1.99 22.79
CA PRO A 113 -2.73 3.29 23.08
C PRO A 113 -4.05 3.49 22.31
N GLU A 114 -4.08 3.09 21.05
CA GLU A 114 -5.27 3.18 20.18
C GLU A 114 -6.39 2.31 20.70
N PHE A 115 -6.06 1.12 21.22
CA PHE A 115 -7.06 0.21 21.76
C PHE A 115 -7.65 0.74 23.07
N MET A 116 -6.83 1.33 23.91
CA MET A 116 -7.30 2.00 25.13
C MET A 116 -8.24 3.15 24.80
N GLN A 117 -7.89 3.95 23.83
CA GLN A 117 -8.72 5.06 23.33
C GLN A 117 -10.06 4.54 22.78
N ALA A 118 -10.05 3.58 21.89
CA ALA A 118 -11.27 2.99 21.29
C ALA A 118 -12.20 2.36 22.33
N SER A 119 -11.65 1.85 23.43
CA SER A 119 -12.41 1.24 24.52
C SER A 119 -12.97 2.24 25.52
N SER A 120 -12.35 3.40 25.69
CA SER A 120 -12.71 4.41 26.70
C SER A 120 -13.73 5.43 26.22
N VAL A 121 -13.92 5.57 24.91
CA VAL A 121 -14.73 6.65 24.33
C VAL A 121 -16.20 6.24 24.26
N ARG A 122 -17.08 7.13 24.77
CA ARG A 122 -18.49 7.11 24.43
C ARG A 122 -18.61 7.34 22.92
N ALA A 123 -19.49 6.61 22.25
CA ALA A 123 -19.66 6.50 20.79
C ALA A 123 -19.64 7.83 19.99
N SER A 124 -19.74 8.97 20.64
CA SER A 124 -19.82 10.28 20.00
C SER A 124 -18.48 10.88 19.55
N ASN A 125 -17.35 10.35 20.01
CA ASN A 125 -16.05 11.04 19.85
C ASN A 125 -14.93 10.14 19.33
N TYR A 126 -15.20 8.90 18.92
CA TYR A 126 -14.17 8.07 18.31
C TYR A 126 -14.03 8.47 16.84
N GLN A 127 -13.08 9.32 16.57
CA GLN A 127 -12.61 9.57 15.22
C GLN A 127 -11.30 8.81 15.03
N ILE A 128 -11.28 7.89 14.08
CA ILE A 128 -10.00 7.41 13.57
C ILE A 128 -9.42 8.58 12.80
N GLU A 129 -8.40 9.21 13.36
CA GLU A 129 -7.58 10.14 12.64
C GLU A 129 -6.68 9.31 11.71
N ILE A 130 -7.15 9.10 10.47
CA ILE A 130 -6.31 8.55 9.42
C ILE A 130 -5.39 9.69 9.00
N SER A 131 -4.22 9.76 9.61
CA SER A 131 -3.11 10.54 9.06
C SER A 131 -2.55 9.74 7.89
N PRO A 132 -2.78 10.17 6.63
CA PRO A 132 -2.12 9.52 5.52
C PRO A 132 -0.61 9.69 5.70
N LEU A 133 0.17 8.64 5.46
CA LEU A 133 1.64 8.68 5.49
C LEU A 133 2.21 9.81 4.61
N LEU A 134 1.45 10.20 3.60
CA LEU A 134 1.69 11.35 2.74
C LEU A 134 0.64 12.40 3.10
N GLU A 135 0.95 13.30 4.03
CA GLU A 135 0.10 14.44 4.33
C GLU A 135 -0.08 15.28 3.08
N TYR A 136 -1.32 15.34 2.62
CA TYR A 136 -1.73 16.44 1.76
C TYR A 136 -1.77 17.68 2.66
N ALA A 137 -1.06 18.73 2.31
CA ALA A 137 -1.24 20.01 2.98
C ALA A 137 -2.72 20.37 2.89
N THR A 138 -3.42 20.24 4.01
CA THR A 138 -4.88 20.44 4.10
C THR A 138 -5.27 21.91 4.11
N ASP A 139 -4.33 22.82 3.90
CA ASP A 139 -4.68 24.22 3.70
C ASP A 139 -5.46 24.34 2.39
N ARG A 140 -6.77 24.54 2.52
CA ARG A 140 -7.67 24.81 1.39
C ARG A 140 -7.25 26.04 0.56
N ARG A 141 -6.36 26.88 1.10
CA ARG A 141 -5.76 28.01 0.38
C ARG A 141 -4.55 27.60 -0.44
N THR A 142 -3.88 26.53 -0.05
CA THR A 142 -2.77 25.91 -0.78
C THR A 142 -3.20 24.65 -1.52
N ARG A 143 -4.36 24.63 -2.12
CA ARG A 143 -4.74 23.63 -3.14
C ARG A 143 -3.71 23.48 -4.27
N LEU A 144 -2.59 24.19 -4.16
CA LEU A 144 -1.41 24.15 -5.00
C LEU A 144 -0.28 23.24 -4.47
N ALA A 145 -0.39 22.69 -3.27
CA ALA A 145 0.45 21.53 -2.92
C ALA A 145 -0.06 20.35 -3.74
N THR A 146 0.38 20.30 -4.96
CA THR A 146 0.04 19.25 -5.91
C THR A 146 0.46 17.94 -5.28
N PRO A 147 -0.48 17.01 -4.99
CA PRO A 147 -0.10 15.69 -4.52
C PRO A 147 0.88 15.10 -5.52
N ILE A 148 1.79 14.24 -5.05
CA ILE A 148 2.66 13.55 -5.98
C ILE A 148 1.74 12.74 -6.90
N SER A 149 1.68 13.15 -8.16
CA SER A 149 0.81 12.58 -9.16
C SER A 149 1.65 12.14 -10.34
N TRP A 150 2.12 10.89 -10.25
CA TRP A 150 2.96 10.25 -11.24
C TRP A 150 2.19 9.16 -11.97
N GLY A 151 2.51 8.98 -13.24
CA GLY A 151 1.89 7.97 -14.10
C GLY A 151 2.84 6.82 -14.41
N GLN A 152 2.53 6.09 -15.48
CA GLN A 152 3.31 4.92 -15.91
C GLN A 152 3.81 5.01 -17.36
N SER A 153 3.32 5.99 -18.12
CA SER A 153 3.77 6.30 -19.47
C SER A 153 4.88 7.37 -19.42
N TRP A 154 5.32 7.89 -20.54
CA TRP A 154 6.36 8.91 -20.57
C TRP A 154 6.07 10.07 -19.59
N PRO A 155 7.06 10.54 -18.81
CA PRO A 155 8.50 10.21 -18.79
C PRO A 155 8.85 8.99 -17.91
N PHE A 156 7.86 8.39 -17.23
CA PHE A 156 8.07 7.35 -16.22
C PHE A 156 8.57 6.03 -16.81
N ASN A 157 8.25 5.74 -18.05
CA ASN A 157 8.67 4.51 -18.74
C ASN A 157 9.81 4.70 -19.74
N GLN A 158 10.45 5.87 -19.82
CA GLN A 158 11.44 6.12 -20.87
C GLN A 158 12.65 5.18 -20.84
N TYR A 159 12.94 4.56 -19.70
CA TYR A 159 13.99 3.56 -19.52
C TYR A 159 13.44 2.16 -19.26
N SER A 160 12.14 1.95 -19.41
CA SER A 160 11.55 0.61 -19.41
C SER A 160 11.93 -0.14 -20.69
N PRO A 161 12.18 -1.45 -20.62
CA PRO A 161 12.53 -2.23 -21.81
C PRO A 161 11.34 -2.31 -22.77
N ASN A 162 11.61 -2.25 -24.07
CA ASN A 162 10.58 -2.47 -25.06
C ASN A 162 10.21 -3.96 -25.19
N TYR A 163 8.95 -4.23 -25.44
CA TYR A 163 8.42 -5.56 -25.67
C TYR A 163 8.21 -5.83 -27.15
N ARG A 164 8.84 -6.90 -27.65
CA ARG A 164 8.67 -7.32 -29.04
C ARG A 164 7.63 -8.43 -29.12
N TYR A 165 6.57 -8.18 -29.88
CA TYR A 165 5.50 -9.15 -30.10
C TYR A 165 5.05 -9.14 -31.55
N ASN A 166 4.93 -10.34 -32.17
CA ASN A 166 4.53 -10.51 -33.57
C ASN A 166 5.30 -9.62 -34.55
N GLY A 167 6.61 -9.47 -34.36
CA GLY A 167 7.47 -8.66 -35.22
C GLY A 167 7.41 -7.16 -34.99
N GLN A 168 6.53 -6.68 -34.13
CA GLN A 168 6.41 -5.27 -33.75
C GLN A 168 7.02 -5.01 -32.37
N THR A 169 7.51 -3.78 -32.18
CA THR A 169 8.08 -3.32 -30.91
C THR A 169 7.10 -2.38 -30.23
N TYR A 170 6.81 -2.63 -28.98
CA TYR A 170 5.89 -1.85 -28.15
C TYR A 170 6.61 -1.30 -26.94
N GLU A 171 6.30 -0.06 -26.59
CA GLU A 171 6.69 0.50 -25.31
C GLU A 171 5.96 -0.20 -24.17
N THR A 172 6.68 -0.49 -23.10
CA THR A 172 6.07 -0.99 -21.87
C THR A 172 5.82 0.16 -20.89
N VAL A 173 4.90 -0.04 -19.96
CA VAL A 173 4.68 0.93 -18.87
C VAL A 173 5.60 0.63 -17.69
N SER A 174 5.87 1.63 -16.84
CA SER A 174 6.78 1.47 -15.69
C SER A 174 6.25 0.53 -14.60
N GLY A 175 4.93 0.32 -14.55
CA GLY A 175 4.28 -0.56 -13.57
C GLY A 175 3.83 0.14 -12.29
N CYS A 176 2.67 -0.28 -11.76
CA CYS A 176 2.04 0.37 -10.62
C CYS A 176 2.87 0.23 -9.32
N VAL A 177 3.51 -0.91 -9.11
CA VAL A 177 4.35 -1.14 -7.92
C VAL A 177 5.54 -0.18 -7.90
N ALA A 178 6.26 -0.05 -9.03
CA ALA A 178 7.36 0.91 -9.13
C ALA A 178 6.86 2.35 -8.93
N THR A 179 5.75 2.72 -9.57
CA THR A 179 5.16 4.07 -9.43
C THR A 179 4.79 4.37 -7.98
N ALA A 180 4.17 3.43 -7.26
CA ALA A 180 3.81 3.61 -5.86
C ALA A 180 5.03 3.83 -4.97
N ILE A 181 6.06 2.97 -5.11
CA ILE A 181 7.31 3.11 -4.35
C ILE A 181 7.99 4.45 -4.67
N CYS A 182 8.11 4.81 -5.95
CA CYS A 182 8.72 6.06 -6.37
C CYS A 182 7.97 7.29 -5.86
N THR A 183 6.65 7.23 -5.73
CA THR A 183 5.84 8.29 -5.12
C THR A 183 6.25 8.51 -3.66
N VAL A 184 6.42 7.46 -2.88
CA VAL A 184 6.90 7.53 -1.49
C VAL A 184 8.32 8.10 -1.43
N LEU A 185 9.23 7.58 -2.26
CA LEU A 185 10.62 8.06 -2.31
C LEU A 185 10.70 9.54 -2.72
N ARG A 186 9.86 9.96 -3.67
CA ARG A 186 9.77 11.37 -4.10
C ARG A 186 9.26 12.27 -2.97
N TRP A 187 8.33 11.82 -2.16
CA TRP A 187 7.85 12.56 -0.99
C TRP A 187 8.99 12.80 0.01
N HIS A 188 9.70 11.72 0.35
CA HIS A 188 10.82 11.80 1.29
C HIS A 188 12.10 12.39 0.70
N LYS A 189 12.18 12.56 -0.64
CA LYS A 189 13.40 12.96 -1.36
C LYS A 189 14.59 12.09 -0.99
N TRP A 190 14.37 10.81 -0.94
CA TRP A 190 15.34 9.80 -0.53
C TRP A 190 15.13 8.51 -1.35
N PRO A 191 16.21 7.74 -1.62
CA PRO A 191 17.62 7.94 -1.27
C PRO A 191 18.30 8.95 -2.19
N ARG A 192 19.53 9.31 -1.86
CA ARG A 192 20.36 10.13 -2.76
C ARG A 192 20.73 9.39 -4.04
N LYS A 193 20.97 8.08 -3.94
CA LYS A 193 21.36 7.19 -5.04
C LYS A 193 20.93 5.76 -4.70
N ALA A 194 20.58 4.97 -5.69
CA ALA A 194 20.42 3.53 -5.50
C ALA A 194 21.78 2.87 -5.30
N HIS A 195 21.83 1.75 -4.57
CA HIS A 195 23.03 0.98 -4.27
C HIS A 195 22.83 -0.51 -4.55
N GLY A 196 23.94 -1.23 -4.74
CA GLY A 196 23.97 -2.65 -4.99
C GLY A 196 23.71 -3.02 -6.44
N SER A 197 23.20 -4.20 -6.66
CA SER A 197 22.91 -4.72 -8.00
C SER A 197 21.69 -5.65 -7.97
N VAL A 198 21.05 -5.80 -9.11
CA VAL A 198 19.96 -6.73 -9.32
C VAL A 198 20.11 -7.45 -10.64
N SER A 199 19.72 -8.72 -10.66
CA SER A 199 19.57 -9.48 -11.90
C SER A 199 18.39 -10.42 -11.81
N TYR A 200 17.66 -10.57 -12.92
CA TYR A 200 16.52 -11.45 -13.02
C TYR A 200 16.20 -11.77 -14.48
N TYR A 201 15.32 -12.73 -14.71
CA TYR A 201 14.81 -13.00 -16.04
C TYR A 201 13.44 -12.35 -16.23
N TRP A 202 13.35 -11.46 -17.22
CA TRP A 202 12.10 -10.95 -17.73
C TRP A 202 11.77 -11.68 -19.03
N LYS A 203 10.73 -12.53 -18.98
CA LYS A 203 10.44 -13.44 -20.09
C LYS A 203 11.70 -14.28 -20.41
N ARG A 204 12.30 -14.12 -21.60
CA ARG A 204 13.55 -14.79 -22.00
C ARG A 204 14.77 -13.89 -21.95
N ASN A 205 14.61 -12.65 -21.51
CA ASN A 205 15.70 -11.67 -21.46
C ASN A 205 16.34 -11.68 -20.07
N TYR A 206 17.64 -11.77 -20.01
CA TYR A 206 18.39 -11.54 -18.78
C TYR A 206 18.50 -10.05 -18.53
N MET A 207 17.93 -9.62 -17.43
CA MET A 207 17.92 -8.24 -16.97
C MET A 207 18.96 -8.09 -15.87
N SER A 208 19.84 -7.10 -15.98
CA SER A 208 20.85 -6.82 -14.95
C SER A 208 21.12 -5.33 -14.88
N LEU A 209 21.26 -4.83 -13.65
CA LEU A 209 21.61 -3.44 -13.39
C LEU A 209 22.48 -3.36 -12.14
N ASN A 210 23.63 -2.69 -12.27
CA ASN A 210 24.51 -2.36 -11.16
C ASN A 210 24.36 -0.88 -10.83
N PHE A 211 23.71 -0.57 -9.71
CA PHE A 211 23.46 0.79 -9.24
C PHE A 211 24.72 1.52 -8.78
N ASP A 212 25.77 0.78 -8.39
CA ASP A 212 27.07 1.33 -7.99
C ASP A 212 28.00 1.63 -9.16
N GLY A 213 27.56 1.34 -10.39
CA GLY A 213 28.30 1.62 -11.61
C GLY A 213 28.66 3.09 -11.76
N GLN A 214 29.68 3.36 -12.57
CA GLN A 214 30.05 4.71 -12.97
C GLN A 214 29.27 5.13 -14.20
N GLY A 215 29.03 6.43 -14.35
CA GLY A 215 28.33 6.99 -15.49
C GLY A 215 27.08 7.77 -15.10
N SER A 216 26.58 8.56 -16.05
CA SER A 216 25.39 9.41 -15.83
C SER A 216 24.13 8.62 -15.53
N GLU A 217 24.04 7.41 -16.07
CA GLU A 217 22.92 6.49 -15.84
C GLU A 217 22.81 6.04 -14.38
N ASN A 218 23.90 6.13 -13.61
CA ASN A 218 23.96 5.80 -12.18
C ASN A 218 24.23 7.04 -11.30
N ALA A 219 24.04 8.24 -11.83
CA ALA A 219 24.21 9.47 -11.07
C ALA A 219 23.20 9.58 -9.92
N ALA A 220 23.54 10.36 -8.90
CA ALA A 220 22.62 10.68 -7.82
C ALA A 220 21.32 11.28 -8.36
N TYR A 221 20.20 11.00 -7.68
CA TYR A 221 18.91 11.61 -8.02
C TYR A 221 18.91 13.08 -7.62
N ASP A 222 18.53 13.93 -8.56
CA ASP A 222 18.26 15.34 -8.27
C ASP A 222 16.77 15.52 -8.03
N TRP A 223 16.37 15.45 -6.76
CA TRP A 223 14.99 15.57 -6.35
C TRP A 223 14.36 16.92 -6.67
N SER A 224 15.19 17.97 -6.88
CA SER A 224 14.72 19.29 -7.30
C SER A 224 14.24 19.29 -8.75
N GLN A 225 14.75 18.36 -9.56
CA GLN A 225 14.37 18.17 -10.96
C GLN A 225 13.17 17.24 -11.14
N MET A 226 12.57 16.75 -10.07
CA MET A 226 11.42 15.84 -10.15
C MET A 226 10.14 16.59 -9.73
N PRO A 227 9.32 17.13 -10.65
CA PRO A 227 8.03 17.73 -10.32
C PRO A 227 7.15 16.79 -9.50
N ALA A 228 6.39 17.34 -8.56
CA ALA A 228 5.47 16.53 -7.74
C ALA A 228 4.32 15.98 -8.59
N GLY A 229 3.83 16.73 -9.55
CA GLY A 229 2.77 16.30 -10.45
C GLY A 229 3.18 16.40 -11.92
N VAL A 230 2.92 15.35 -12.67
CA VAL A 230 3.08 15.33 -14.13
C VAL A 230 1.75 14.88 -14.74
N ASP A 231 1.26 15.62 -15.74
CA ASP A 231 0.02 15.28 -16.43
C ASP A 231 0.24 14.20 -17.50
N SER A 232 -0.86 13.74 -18.12
CA SER A 232 -0.83 12.72 -19.18
C SER A 232 -0.11 13.16 -20.46
N TYR A 233 0.18 14.45 -20.59
CA TYR A 233 0.95 15.01 -21.71
C TYR A 233 2.42 15.23 -21.38
N GLY A 234 2.87 14.76 -20.21
CA GLY A 234 4.25 14.94 -19.75
C GLY A 234 4.59 16.38 -19.37
N ARG A 235 3.63 17.13 -18.84
CA ARG A 235 3.83 18.51 -18.37
C ARG A 235 3.80 18.56 -16.85
N ASP A 236 4.66 19.38 -16.30
CA ASP A 236 4.61 19.71 -14.87
C ASP A 236 3.28 20.41 -14.54
N ARG A 237 2.49 19.80 -13.65
CA ARG A 237 1.18 20.29 -13.24
C ARG A 237 1.23 21.64 -12.53
N ALA A 238 2.35 21.95 -11.87
CA ALA A 238 2.50 23.23 -11.15
C ALA A 238 2.73 24.40 -12.10
N THR A 239 3.45 24.17 -13.19
CA THR A 239 3.83 25.21 -14.13
C THR A 239 3.08 25.17 -15.47
N GLY A 240 2.45 24.03 -15.78
CA GLY A 240 1.82 23.76 -17.07
C GLY A 240 2.81 23.59 -18.22
N ARG A 241 4.12 23.62 -17.96
CA ARG A 241 5.17 23.51 -18.96
C ARG A 241 5.58 22.06 -19.20
N GLY A 242 6.03 21.76 -20.41
CA GLY A 242 6.67 20.48 -20.73
C GLY A 242 7.91 20.24 -19.86
N LEU A 243 8.17 18.99 -19.53
CA LEU A 243 9.36 18.62 -18.78
C LEU A 243 10.61 18.90 -19.60
N THR A 244 11.67 19.35 -18.94
CA THR A 244 13.01 19.38 -19.52
C THR A 244 13.59 17.97 -19.64
N ALA A 245 14.57 17.77 -20.51
CA ALA A 245 15.27 16.49 -20.64
C ALA A 245 15.86 16.01 -19.29
N LEU A 246 16.38 16.94 -18.49
CA LEU A 246 16.95 16.63 -17.17
C LEU A 246 15.87 16.17 -16.17
N GLN A 247 14.68 16.78 -16.18
CA GLN A 247 13.55 16.39 -15.36
C GLN A 247 13.06 14.99 -15.75
N ALA A 248 12.86 14.76 -17.04
CA ALA A 248 12.45 13.45 -17.54
C ALA A 248 13.48 12.36 -17.23
N ASP A 249 14.78 12.66 -17.40
CA ASP A 249 15.88 11.74 -17.07
C ASP A 249 15.85 11.32 -15.58
N ASN A 250 15.79 12.27 -14.66
CA ASN A 250 15.76 11.96 -13.22
C ASN A 250 14.56 11.11 -12.84
N ILE A 251 13.39 11.43 -13.35
CA ILE A 251 12.17 10.63 -13.13
C ILE A 251 12.34 9.22 -13.71
N GLY A 252 12.73 9.12 -14.98
CA GLY A 252 12.85 7.84 -15.68
C GLY A 252 13.89 6.92 -15.05
N ARG A 253 15.04 7.45 -14.62
CA ARG A 253 16.06 6.66 -13.91
C ARG A 253 15.54 6.10 -12.60
N LEU A 254 14.85 6.90 -11.80
CA LEU A 254 14.26 6.41 -10.56
C LEU A 254 13.26 5.28 -10.82
N LEU A 255 12.36 5.43 -11.79
CA LEU A 255 11.39 4.39 -12.16
C LEU A 255 12.08 3.13 -12.71
N ARG A 256 13.14 3.27 -13.49
CA ARG A 256 13.96 2.14 -13.97
C ARG A 256 14.57 1.38 -12.80
N ASP A 257 15.24 2.09 -11.91
CA ASP A 257 15.98 1.50 -10.80
C ASP A 257 15.05 0.72 -9.88
N ILE A 258 13.92 1.31 -9.52
CA ILE A 258 12.89 0.63 -8.71
C ILE A 258 12.24 -0.52 -9.49
N GLY A 259 11.92 -0.33 -10.77
CA GLY A 259 11.36 -1.39 -11.61
C GLY A 259 12.26 -2.62 -11.69
N TYR A 260 13.58 -2.43 -11.88
CA TYR A 260 14.55 -3.52 -11.82
C TYR A 260 14.63 -4.15 -10.42
N ALA A 261 14.70 -3.31 -9.39
CA ALA A 261 14.84 -3.79 -8.02
C ALA A 261 13.65 -4.63 -7.54
N VAL A 262 12.43 -4.34 -8.01
CA VAL A 262 11.24 -5.17 -7.72
C VAL A 262 11.06 -6.32 -8.72
N GLN A 263 11.98 -6.50 -9.65
CA GLN A 263 11.93 -7.54 -10.70
C GLN A 263 10.65 -7.44 -11.56
N MET A 264 10.42 -6.25 -12.12
CA MET A 264 9.22 -5.95 -12.88
C MET A 264 9.03 -6.86 -14.09
N ASP A 265 7.85 -7.46 -14.23
CA ASP A 265 7.40 -8.06 -15.49
C ASP A 265 6.79 -6.95 -16.37
N TYR A 266 7.62 -6.45 -17.28
CA TYR A 266 7.26 -5.33 -18.14
C TYR A 266 6.31 -5.76 -19.27
N ASN A 267 5.21 -5.03 -19.42
CA ASN A 267 4.23 -5.25 -20.50
C ASN A 267 3.68 -3.92 -21.02
N PRO A 268 3.22 -3.88 -22.28
CA PRO A 268 2.47 -2.75 -22.80
C PRO A 268 1.13 -2.58 -22.07
N ALA A 269 0.59 -1.36 -22.06
CA ALA A 269 -0.69 -1.06 -21.40
C ALA A 269 -1.84 -1.92 -21.93
N PHE A 270 -1.92 -2.15 -23.24
CA PHE A 270 -2.96 -2.97 -23.86
C PHE A 270 -2.86 -4.47 -23.53
N ALA A 271 -1.70 -4.93 -23.04
CA ALA A 271 -1.45 -6.32 -22.63
C ALA A 271 -1.54 -6.49 -21.11
N GLY A 272 -2.31 -5.65 -20.43
CA GLY A 272 -2.51 -5.71 -18.98
C GLY A 272 -1.52 -4.88 -18.14
N GLY A 273 -0.55 -4.22 -18.78
CA GLY A 273 0.46 -3.41 -18.11
C GLY A 273 1.53 -4.21 -17.37
N SER A 274 2.50 -3.49 -16.83
CA SER A 274 3.63 -4.07 -16.08
C SER A 274 3.27 -4.32 -14.63
N GLY A 275 3.74 -5.43 -14.07
CA GLY A 275 3.46 -5.84 -12.71
C GLY A 275 4.69 -6.38 -11.98
N ALA A 276 4.68 -6.29 -10.66
CA ALA A 276 5.67 -6.90 -9.79
C ALA A 276 5.01 -7.37 -8.50
N TYR A 277 5.65 -8.32 -7.83
CA TYR A 277 5.16 -8.76 -6.53
C TYR A 277 5.49 -7.75 -5.45
N VAL A 278 4.48 -7.32 -4.69
CA VAL A 278 4.62 -6.31 -3.63
C VAL A 278 5.59 -6.77 -2.53
N TYR A 279 5.72 -8.07 -2.30
CA TYR A 279 6.67 -8.62 -1.31
C TYR A 279 8.15 -8.33 -1.65
N ASN A 280 8.46 -7.92 -2.89
CA ASN A 280 9.81 -7.47 -3.25
C ASN A 280 10.10 -6.03 -2.76
N ALA A 281 9.07 -5.24 -2.42
CA ALA A 281 9.24 -3.83 -2.05
C ALA A 281 10.11 -3.62 -0.78
N PRO A 282 9.97 -4.38 0.33
CA PRO A 282 10.82 -4.19 1.50
C PRO A 282 12.31 -4.34 1.20
N ALA A 283 12.68 -5.32 0.35
CA ALA A 283 14.08 -5.55 -0.02
C ALA A 283 14.69 -4.37 -0.83
N VAL A 284 13.84 -3.60 -1.51
CA VAL A 284 14.26 -2.40 -2.26
C VAL A 284 14.53 -1.21 -1.34
N LEU A 285 13.78 -1.11 -0.24
CA LEU A 285 13.84 0.02 0.69
C LEU A 285 14.89 -0.15 1.80
N THR A 286 15.45 -1.34 1.98
CA THR A 286 16.42 -1.68 3.03
C THR A 286 17.85 -1.85 2.53
N ARG A 287 18.11 -1.71 1.24
CA ARG A 287 19.43 -1.80 0.61
C ARG A 287 20.09 -0.46 0.43
#